data_7b11d213c598b85911610f7421b290c6
#
_entry.id   7b11d213c598b85911610f7421b290c6
#
_cell.length_a   1.000
_cell.length_b   1.000
_cell.length_c   1.000
_cell.angle_alpha   90.00
_cell.angle_beta   90.00
_cell.angle_gamma   90.00
#
_symmetry.space_group_name_H-M   'P 1'
#
loop_
_entity.id
_entity.type
_entity.pdbx_description
1 polymer ?
#
loop_
_entity_poly.entity_id
_entity_poly.type
_entity_poly.pdbx_seq_one_letter_code
_entity_poly.pdbx_strand_id
1 'polypeptide(L)'
;MSDLLSRFKSCGKNVFVASDAFIEHPEAMCVGDNVRFMKGFQMFGKPRECHIGSDVTFFANCYVEGSPGRFELDDHVSFYPGNYISLGDWETSFVHVGHHSHFAPNCVLYGWGGLYIGPYCNIAAHTVFATVGHHEEITDQPMSLTGEKAGPITLEEDVWICANVTITQNVRIARGCVIGANAVLTKDTKPMGVYLGVPAKWTRNR
;
A
#
# COMPACT_ATOMS: atom_id res chain seq x y z
N MET A 1 -17.12 -22.36 -0.95
CA MET A 1 -16.85 -21.28 0.04
C MET A 1 -16.31 -21.79 1.37
N SER A 2 -16.85 -22.85 1.96
CA SER A 2 -16.37 -23.39 3.25
C SER A 2 -14.92 -23.91 3.22
N ASP A 3 -14.42 -24.32 2.08
CA ASP A 3 -13.09 -24.91 1.92
C ASP A 3 -11.96 -23.87 1.99
N LEU A 4 -12.12 -22.70 1.37
CA LEU A 4 -11.06 -21.65 1.38
C LEU A 4 -10.86 -21.04 2.77
N LEU A 5 -11.94 -20.77 3.51
CA LEU A 5 -11.86 -20.17 4.84
C LEU A 5 -11.10 -21.05 5.83
N SER A 6 -11.24 -22.38 5.71
CA SER A 6 -10.52 -23.34 6.56
C SER A 6 -9.04 -23.45 6.23
N ARG A 7 -8.59 -22.91 5.09
CA ARG A 7 -7.18 -22.92 4.67
C ARG A 7 -6.39 -21.72 5.19
N PHE A 8 -7.04 -20.65 5.69
CA PHE A 8 -6.32 -19.56 6.33
C PHE A 8 -5.57 -20.04 7.58
N LYS A 9 -4.39 -19.47 7.84
CA LYS A 9 -3.61 -19.75 9.05
C LYS A 9 -4.43 -19.46 10.31
N SER A 10 -5.20 -18.37 10.29
CA SER A 10 -6.27 -18.07 11.23
C SER A 10 -7.35 -17.26 10.50
N CYS A 11 -8.62 -17.47 10.88
CA CYS A 11 -9.75 -16.81 10.24
C CYS A 11 -10.77 -16.39 11.30
N GLY A 12 -11.08 -15.10 11.33
CA GLY A 12 -12.08 -14.52 12.20
C GLY A 12 -13.51 -14.84 11.76
N LYS A 13 -14.48 -14.16 12.38
CA LYS A 13 -15.91 -14.34 12.10
C LYS A 13 -16.33 -13.46 10.91
N ASN A 14 -17.40 -13.87 10.22
CA ASN A 14 -18.04 -13.10 9.14
C ASN A 14 -17.09 -12.74 7.98
N VAL A 15 -16.06 -13.54 7.72
CA VAL A 15 -15.16 -13.33 6.58
C VAL A 15 -15.90 -13.71 5.29
N PHE A 16 -15.89 -12.80 4.32
CA PHE A 16 -16.49 -12.98 3.00
C PHE A 16 -15.42 -13.03 1.92
N VAL A 17 -15.45 -14.08 1.11
CA VAL A 17 -14.61 -14.21 -0.09
C VAL A 17 -15.52 -14.43 -1.29
N ALA A 18 -15.45 -13.55 -2.29
CA ALA A 18 -16.24 -13.69 -3.51
C ALA A 18 -15.85 -14.97 -4.27
N SER A 19 -16.80 -15.55 -5.01
CA SER A 19 -16.60 -16.84 -5.69
C SER A 19 -15.53 -16.82 -6.79
N ASP A 20 -15.21 -15.65 -7.30
CA ASP A 20 -14.18 -15.39 -8.32
C ASP A 20 -12.92 -14.74 -7.76
N ALA A 21 -12.82 -14.59 -6.44
CA ALA A 21 -11.59 -14.16 -5.79
C ALA A 21 -10.56 -15.30 -5.77
N PHE A 22 -9.29 -14.95 -5.97
CA PHE A 22 -8.17 -15.90 -5.97
C PHE A 22 -7.14 -15.53 -4.91
N ILE A 23 -6.79 -16.49 -4.05
CA ILE A 23 -5.74 -16.38 -3.04
C ILE A 23 -4.87 -17.62 -3.15
N GLU A 24 -3.63 -17.45 -3.59
CA GLU A 24 -2.72 -18.56 -3.88
C GLU A 24 -2.28 -19.29 -2.59
N HIS A 25 -1.91 -18.53 -1.56
CA HIS A 25 -1.36 -19.03 -0.31
C HIS A 25 -2.17 -18.59 0.93
N PRO A 26 -3.43 -19.02 1.08
CA PRO A 26 -4.24 -18.64 2.23
C PRO A 26 -3.66 -19.09 3.57
N GLU A 27 -2.88 -20.18 3.57
CA GLU A 27 -2.22 -20.72 4.76
C GLU A 27 -1.13 -19.78 5.34
N ALA A 28 -0.72 -18.75 4.61
CA ALA A 28 0.20 -17.72 5.09
C ALA A 28 -0.51 -16.55 5.77
N MET A 29 -1.85 -16.50 5.73
CA MET A 29 -2.64 -15.33 6.12
C MET A 29 -3.34 -15.53 7.47
N CYS A 30 -3.19 -14.55 8.35
CA CYS A 30 -4.06 -14.37 9.52
C CYS A 30 -5.09 -13.28 9.19
N VAL A 31 -6.37 -13.62 9.28
CA VAL A 31 -7.48 -12.75 8.87
C VAL A 31 -8.40 -12.52 10.08
N GLY A 32 -8.69 -11.24 10.37
CA GLY A 32 -9.58 -10.82 11.46
C GLY A 32 -11.08 -10.99 11.15
N ASP A 33 -11.90 -10.37 11.97
CA ASP A 33 -13.36 -10.41 11.84
C ASP A 33 -13.88 -9.48 10.73
N ASN A 34 -15.01 -9.80 10.11
CA ASN A 34 -15.72 -8.96 9.12
C ASN A 34 -14.89 -8.58 7.88
N VAL A 35 -13.85 -9.33 7.54
CA VAL A 35 -13.01 -9.05 6.37
C VAL A 35 -13.73 -9.44 5.09
N ARG A 36 -13.58 -8.61 4.04
CA ARG A 36 -14.25 -8.81 2.75
C ARG A 36 -13.24 -8.78 1.59
N PHE A 37 -13.14 -9.89 0.88
CA PHE A 37 -12.45 -9.99 -0.42
C PHE A 37 -13.51 -10.00 -1.52
N MET A 38 -13.72 -8.85 -2.16
CA MET A 38 -14.81 -8.67 -3.12
C MET A 38 -14.46 -9.24 -4.50
N LYS A 39 -15.42 -9.16 -5.43
CA LYS A 39 -15.33 -9.72 -6.77
C LYS A 39 -14.02 -9.36 -7.48
N GLY A 40 -13.35 -10.36 -8.06
CA GLY A 40 -12.11 -10.19 -8.82
C GLY A 40 -10.88 -9.84 -7.98
N PHE A 41 -10.94 -9.98 -6.64
CA PHE A 41 -9.75 -9.89 -5.81
C PHE A 41 -8.75 -10.99 -6.16
N GLN A 42 -7.49 -10.64 -6.31
CA GLN A 42 -6.42 -11.59 -6.60
C GLN A 42 -5.22 -11.35 -5.68
N MET A 43 -4.68 -12.43 -5.13
CA MET A 43 -3.44 -12.39 -4.37
C MET A 43 -2.52 -13.52 -4.81
N PHE A 44 -1.36 -13.17 -5.35
CA PHE A 44 -0.33 -14.09 -5.83
C PHE A 44 0.94 -13.97 -4.97
N GLY A 45 1.69 -15.09 -4.95
CA GLY A 45 2.91 -15.19 -4.16
C GLY A 45 2.63 -15.48 -2.69
N LYS A 46 3.67 -15.91 -1.98
CA LYS A 46 3.60 -16.27 -0.57
C LYS A 46 4.28 -15.21 0.28
N PRO A 47 3.53 -14.30 0.92
CA PRO A 47 4.11 -13.36 1.84
C PRO A 47 4.75 -14.09 3.03
N ARG A 48 5.86 -13.54 3.55
CA ARG A 48 6.51 -14.09 4.74
C ARG A 48 5.59 -14.00 5.96
N GLU A 49 4.88 -12.89 6.09
CA GLU A 49 3.86 -12.64 7.08
C GLU A 49 2.72 -11.88 6.43
N CYS A 50 1.47 -12.29 6.72
CA CYS A 50 0.28 -11.60 6.26
C CYS A 50 -0.73 -11.54 7.40
N HIS A 51 -0.94 -10.31 7.90
CA HIS A 51 -1.90 -10.03 8.96
C HIS A 51 -2.91 -9.01 8.44
N ILE A 52 -4.15 -9.42 8.37
CA ILE A 52 -5.29 -8.58 7.98
C ILE A 52 -6.16 -8.39 9.22
N GLY A 53 -6.24 -7.16 9.71
CA GLY A 53 -7.07 -6.80 10.85
C GLY A 53 -8.56 -7.01 10.62
N SER A 54 -9.39 -6.53 11.54
CA SER A 54 -10.83 -6.65 11.45
C SER A 54 -11.46 -5.51 10.66
N ASP A 55 -12.65 -5.74 10.09
CA ASP A 55 -13.41 -4.74 9.32
C ASP A 55 -12.65 -4.20 8.08
N VAL A 56 -11.73 -5.02 7.53
CA VAL A 56 -10.98 -4.69 6.31
C VAL A 56 -11.77 -5.08 5.06
N THR A 57 -11.77 -4.20 4.06
CA THR A 57 -12.45 -4.46 2.79
C THR A 57 -11.52 -4.23 1.59
N PHE A 58 -11.31 -5.26 0.81
CA PHE A 58 -10.79 -5.15 -0.54
C PHE A 58 -11.99 -5.14 -1.52
N PHE A 59 -12.27 -3.98 -2.10
CA PHE A 59 -13.31 -3.86 -3.12
C PHE A 59 -12.89 -4.55 -4.43
N ALA A 60 -13.74 -4.47 -5.43
CA ALA A 60 -13.57 -5.25 -6.66
C ALA A 60 -12.23 -5.00 -7.36
N ASN A 61 -11.64 -6.09 -7.92
CA ASN A 61 -10.44 -6.04 -8.74
C ASN A 61 -9.19 -5.47 -8.04
N CYS A 62 -9.10 -5.54 -6.72
CA CYS A 62 -7.84 -5.29 -6.03
C CYS A 62 -6.87 -6.45 -6.29
N TYR A 63 -5.61 -6.11 -6.50
CA TYR A 63 -4.56 -7.07 -6.82
C TYR A 63 -3.40 -6.93 -5.82
N VAL A 64 -3.00 -8.03 -5.21
CA VAL A 64 -1.85 -8.10 -4.29
C VAL A 64 -0.83 -9.07 -4.86
N GLU A 65 0.41 -8.65 -4.94
CA GLU A 65 1.52 -9.43 -5.44
C GLU A 65 2.70 -9.33 -4.49
N GLY A 66 3.42 -10.42 -4.33
CA GLY A 66 4.72 -10.33 -3.71
C GLY A 66 5.05 -11.47 -2.77
N SER A 67 6.31 -11.82 -2.80
CA SER A 67 6.94 -12.84 -1.99
C SER A 67 8.44 -12.49 -1.97
N PRO A 68 9.07 -12.42 -0.80
CA PRO A 68 8.58 -12.73 0.54
C PRO A 68 8.14 -11.51 1.38
N GLY A 69 7.78 -10.39 0.78
CA GLY A 69 7.41 -9.18 1.53
C GLY A 69 6.34 -9.43 2.61
N ARG A 70 6.27 -8.54 3.61
CA ARG A 70 5.26 -8.59 4.67
C ARG A 70 4.06 -7.74 4.29
N PHE A 71 2.86 -8.18 4.70
CA PHE A 71 1.62 -7.44 4.50
C PHE A 71 0.86 -7.34 5.81
N GLU A 72 0.76 -6.13 6.34
CA GLU A 72 0.14 -5.86 7.63
C GLU A 72 -0.91 -4.77 7.47
N LEU A 73 -2.16 -5.09 7.75
CA LEU A 73 -3.27 -4.14 7.77
C LEU A 73 -3.89 -4.14 9.15
N ASP A 74 -3.99 -2.96 9.74
CA ASP A 74 -4.74 -2.76 10.96
C ASP A 74 -6.27 -2.79 10.69
N ASP A 75 -7.07 -2.57 11.72
CA ASP A 75 -8.53 -2.60 11.62
C ASP A 75 -9.10 -1.45 10.78
N HIS A 76 -10.27 -1.66 10.17
CA HIS A 76 -11.04 -0.65 9.44
C HIS A 76 -10.32 -0.05 8.21
N VAL A 77 -9.44 -0.82 7.55
CA VAL A 77 -8.78 -0.40 6.31
C VAL A 77 -9.63 -0.75 5.10
N SER A 78 -9.66 0.14 4.10
CA SER A 78 -10.43 -0.10 2.87
C SER A 78 -9.61 0.22 1.62
N PHE A 79 -9.54 -0.74 0.71
CA PHE A 79 -9.01 -0.56 -0.64
C PHE A 79 -10.16 -0.56 -1.65
N TYR A 80 -10.49 0.60 -2.20
CA TYR A 80 -11.50 0.75 -3.24
C TYR A 80 -11.06 0.07 -4.55
N PRO A 81 -11.93 -0.04 -5.58
CA PRO A 81 -11.63 -0.91 -6.74
C PRO A 81 -10.32 -0.62 -7.46
N GLY A 82 -9.66 -1.68 -7.94
CA GLY A 82 -8.52 -1.58 -8.84
C GLY A 82 -7.20 -1.19 -8.18
N ASN A 83 -7.08 -1.23 -6.86
CA ASN A 83 -5.80 -0.98 -6.20
C ASN A 83 -4.81 -2.12 -6.51
N TYR A 84 -3.57 -1.75 -6.84
CA TYR A 84 -2.44 -2.64 -7.04
C TYR A 84 -1.46 -2.50 -5.89
N ILE A 85 -1.11 -3.61 -5.25
CA ILE A 85 -0.21 -3.68 -4.11
C ILE A 85 0.88 -4.70 -4.41
N SER A 86 2.13 -4.26 -4.55
CA SER A 86 3.29 -5.14 -4.67
C SER A 86 4.04 -5.13 -3.35
N LEU A 87 4.15 -6.29 -2.70
CA LEU A 87 4.81 -6.41 -1.40
C LEU A 87 6.33 -6.36 -1.50
N GLY A 88 6.88 -6.61 -2.70
CA GLY A 88 8.33 -6.65 -2.95
C GLY A 88 8.98 -7.99 -2.61
N ASP A 89 10.18 -8.22 -3.16
CA ASP A 89 10.89 -9.50 -3.14
C ASP A 89 12.02 -9.57 -2.11
N TRP A 90 12.29 -8.48 -1.42
CA TRP A 90 13.37 -8.46 -0.43
C TRP A 90 12.87 -8.81 0.97
N GLU A 91 13.72 -9.34 1.80
CA GLU A 91 13.38 -9.65 3.19
C GLU A 91 12.95 -8.42 4.00
N THR A 92 13.43 -7.24 3.62
CA THR A 92 13.08 -5.96 4.23
C THR A 92 11.82 -5.34 3.66
N SER A 93 11.26 -5.91 2.58
CA SER A 93 10.08 -5.38 1.92
C SER A 93 8.82 -5.57 2.77
N PHE A 94 7.99 -4.53 2.82
CA PHE A 94 6.69 -4.60 3.50
C PHE A 94 5.72 -3.51 3.04
N VAL A 95 4.43 -3.78 3.24
CA VAL A 95 3.36 -2.79 3.24
C VAL A 95 2.62 -2.91 4.57
N HIS A 96 2.65 -1.83 5.36
CA HIS A 96 1.86 -1.71 6.59
C HIS A 96 0.90 -0.53 6.47
N VAL A 97 -0.37 -0.75 6.81
CA VAL A 97 -1.41 0.28 6.79
C VAL A 97 -2.09 0.34 8.14
N GLY A 98 -2.00 1.50 8.78
CA GLY A 98 -2.64 1.81 10.05
C GLY A 98 -4.16 1.94 9.94
N HIS A 99 -4.83 1.74 11.07
CA HIS A 99 -6.29 1.65 11.16
C HIS A 99 -7.01 2.90 10.61
N HIS A 100 -8.25 2.71 10.13
CA HIS A 100 -9.10 3.76 9.57
C HIS A 100 -8.50 4.49 8.36
N SER A 101 -7.57 3.87 7.64
CA SER A 101 -6.99 4.43 6.42
C SER A 101 -7.67 3.88 5.18
N HIS A 102 -7.88 4.74 4.18
CA HIS A 102 -8.66 4.43 2.98
C HIS A 102 -7.89 4.78 1.71
N PHE A 103 -7.96 3.88 0.72
CA PHE A 103 -7.37 4.06 -0.60
C PHE A 103 -8.47 4.11 -1.66
N ALA A 104 -8.67 5.25 -2.29
CA ALA A 104 -9.57 5.40 -3.41
C ALA A 104 -9.14 4.55 -4.61
N PRO A 105 -9.93 4.45 -5.70
CA PRO A 105 -9.62 3.53 -6.80
C PRO A 105 -8.26 3.75 -7.47
N ASN A 106 -7.66 2.65 -7.94
CA ASN A 106 -6.48 2.62 -8.81
C ASN A 106 -5.21 3.25 -8.20
N CYS A 107 -5.02 3.16 -6.90
CA CYS A 107 -3.73 3.47 -6.29
C CYS A 107 -2.73 2.34 -6.50
N VAL A 108 -1.44 2.69 -6.54
CA VAL A 108 -0.32 1.77 -6.70
C VAL A 108 0.57 1.87 -5.47
N LEU A 109 0.73 0.76 -4.77
CA LEU A 109 1.52 0.67 -3.54
C LEU A 109 2.70 -0.28 -3.77
N TYR A 110 3.91 0.23 -3.82
CA TYR A 110 5.12 -0.59 -3.82
C TYR A 110 5.69 -0.71 -2.42
N GLY A 111 5.92 -1.94 -1.97
CA GLY A 111 6.48 -2.27 -0.65
C GLY A 111 7.98 -2.59 -0.66
N TRP A 112 8.66 -2.51 -1.80
CA TRP A 112 10.05 -2.95 -1.98
C TRP A 112 11.02 -2.32 -0.99
N GLY A 113 10.99 -1.00 -0.83
CA GLY A 113 11.80 -0.26 0.14
C GLY A 113 11.15 -0.12 1.53
N GLY A 114 9.98 -0.70 1.69
CA GLY A 114 9.13 -0.52 2.85
C GLY A 114 8.14 0.65 2.69
N LEU A 115 6.85 0.36 2.85
CA LEU A 115 5.77 1.35 2.81
C LEU A 115 5.01 1.29 4.14
N TYR A 116 5.10 2.36 4.91
CA TYR A 116 4.32 2.55 6.13
C TYR A 116 3.30 3.68 5.93
N ILE A 117 2.04 3.35 6.10
CA ILE A 117 0.93 4.31 6.12
C ILE A 117 0.36 4.33 7.54
N GLY A 118 0.42 5.46 8.21
CA GLY A 118 -0.13 5.66 9.54
C GLY A 118 -1.66 5.59 9.57
N PRO A 119 -2.27 5.70 10.76
CA PRO A 119 -3.71 5.66 10.89
C PRO A 119 -4.38 6.93 10.37
N TYR A 120 -5.69 6.81 10.06
CA TYR A 120 -6.56 7.91 9.60
C TYR A 120 -6.08 8.60 8.31
N CYS A 121 -5.32 7.92 7.47
CA CYS A 121 -4.89 8.47 6.18
C CYS A 121 -5.96 8.30 5.10
N ASN A 122 -6.17 9.36 4.32
CA ASN A 122 -7.06 9.34 3.16
C ASN A 122 -6.25 9.49 1.89
N ILE A 123 -6.24 8.45 1.06
CA ILE A 123 -5.48 8.39 -0.18
C ILE A 123 -6.46 8.44 -1.35
N ALA A 124 -6.45 9.54 -2.11
CA ALA A 124 -7.32 9.68 -3.26
C ALA A 124 -6.80 8.91 -4.49
N ALA A 125 -7.65 8.78 -5.48
CA ALA A 125 -7.45 7.91 -6.64
C ALA A 125 -6.17 8.19 -7.42
N HIS A 126 -5.61 7.14 -8.04
CA HIS A 126 -4.43 7.18 -8.90
C HIS A 126 -3.15 7.65 -8.21
N THR A 127 -3.06 7.53 -6.90
CA THR A 127 -1.83 7.83 -6.15
C THR A 127 -0.83 6.69 -6.28
N VAL A 128 0.46 7.04 -6.46
CA VAL A 128 1.57 6.10 -6.60
C VAL A 128 2.57 6.29 -5.47
N PHE A 129 2.85 5.23 -4.72
CA PHE A 129 3.92 5.15 -3.72
C PHE A 129 5.09 4.37 -4.33
N ALA A 130 6.09 5.09 -4.86
CA ALA A 130 7.23 4.52 -5.56
C ALA A 130 8.42 4.29 -4.62
N THR A 131 8.43 3.18 -3.88
CA THR A 131 9.52 2.82 -2.95
C THR A 131 10.72 2.19 -3.64
N VAL A 132 10.66 1.93 -4.95
CA VAL A 132 11.70 1.27 -5.74
C VAL A 132 11.98 2.05 -7.02
N GLY A 133 13.22 2.01 -7.48
CA GLY A 133 13.70 2.57 -8.74
C GLY A 133 14.94 1.81 -9.21
N HIS A 134 15.69 2.37 -10.15
CA HIS A 134 16.93 1.81 -10.67
C HIS A 134 18.13 2.70 -10.31
N HIS A 135 19.33 2.15 -10.47
CA HIS A 135 20.60 2.87 -10.29
C HIS A 135 20.91 3.74 -11.51
N GLU A 136 20.25 4.92 -11.62
CA GLU A 136 20.42 5.85 -12.71
C GLU A 136 21.82 6.47 -12.81
N GLU A 137 22.60 6.39 -11.74
CA GLU A 137 24.00 6.84 -11.68
C GLU A 137 24.97 5.89 -12.41
N ILE A 138 24.57 4.64 -12.68
CA ILE A 138 25.37 3.66 -13.41
C ILE A 138 25.16 3.88 -14.90
N THR A 139 26.23 4.31 -15.61
CA THR A 139 26.11 4.75 -17.01
C THR A 139 26.89 3.89 -18.01
N ASP A 140 27.60 2.88 -17.55
CA ASP A 140 28.43 1.98 -18.37
C ASP A 140 27.67 0.73 -18.87
N GLN A 141 26.40 0.59 -18.50
CA GLN A 141 25.51 -0.49 -18.93
C GLN A 141 24.06 -0.01 -19.05
N PRO A 142 23.19 -0.76 -19.77
CA PRO A 142 21.76 -0.44 -19.86
C PRO A 142 21.08 -0.40 -18.50
N MET A 143 20.17 0.55 -18.30
CA MET A 143 19.43 0.76 -17.04
C MET A 143 18.78 -0.53 -16.49
N SER A 144 18.21 -1.36 -17.37
CA SER A 144 17.60 -2.62 -16.99
C SER A 144 18.55 -3.68 -16.39
N LEU A 145 19.87 -3.44 -16.51
CA LEU A 145 20.90 -4.31 -15.96
C LEU A 145 21.58 -3.72 -14.71
N THR A 146 21.25 -2.48 -14.33
CA THR A 146 21.88 -1.83 -13.16
C THR A 146 21.36 -2.33 -11.83
N GLY A 147 20.31 -3.17 -11.84
CA GLY A 147 19.62 -3.58 -10.63
C GLY A 147 18.66 -2.52 -10.09
N GLU A 148 18.13 -2.79 -8.94
CA GLU A 148 17.10 -1.96 -8.30
C GLU A 148 17.67 -1.34 -7.02
N LYS A 149 17.28 -0.10 -6.77
CA LYS A 149 17.48 0.57 -5.49
C LYS A 149 16.14 0.93 -4.89
N ALA A 150 15.98 0.76 -3.60
CA ALA A 150 14.76 1.09 -2.92
C ALA A 150 15.01 1.92 -1.68
N GLY A 151 13.99 2.64 -1.26
CA GLY A 151 13.99 3.42 -0.03
C GLY A 151 12.59 3.57 0.52
N PRO A 152 12.45 3.73 1.84
CA PRO A 152 11.16 3.72 2.50
C PRO A 152 10.32 4.95 2.13
N ILE A 153 9.00 4.76 2.19
CA ILE A 153 8.02 5.84 2.27
C ILE A 153 7.25 5.68 3.57
N THR A 154 7.14 6.77 4.32
CA THR A 154 6.42 6.78 5.60
C THR A 154 5.39 7.92 5.60
N LEU A 155 4.13 7.59 5.81
CA LEU A 155 3.10 8.55 6.17
C LEU A 155 2.82 8.44 7.66
N GLU A 156 2.83 9.57 8.36
CA GLU A 156 2.33 9.63 9.73
C GLU A 156 0.80 9.66 9.75
N GLU A 157 0.19 9.91 10.89
CA GLU A 157 -1.26 9.93 11.06
C GLU A 157 -1.95 11.13 10.38
N ASP A 158 -3.24 10.99 10.04
CA ASP A 158 -4.13 12.06 9.56
C ASP A 158 -3.59 12.78 8.30
N VAL A 159 -3.00 12.04 7.38
CA VAL A 159 -2.50 12.58 6.09
C VAL A 159 -3.56 12.45 5.01
N TRP A 160 -3.76 13.52 4.26
CA TRP A 160 -4.59 13.51 3.06
C TRP A 160 -3.74 13.64 1.81
N ILE A 161 -3.70 12.60 1.01
CA ILE A 161 -3.11 12.60 -0.34
C ILE A 161 -4.24 12.80 -1.34
N CYS A 162 -4.22 13.91 -2.07
CA CYS A 162 -5.19 14.18 -3.14
C CYS A 162 -4.93 13.31 -4.36
N ALA A 163 -5.80 13.40 -5.37
CA ALA A 163 -5.75 12.53 -6.54
C ALA A 163 -4.49 12.72 -7.40
N ASN A 164 -4.02 11.62 -7.99
CA ASN A 164 -2.93 11.58 -8.96
C ASN A 164 -1.61 12.14 -8.41
N VAL A 165 -1.30 11.83 -7.14
CA VAL A 165 -0.04 12.19 -6.49
C VAL A 165 0.99 11.08 -6.67
N THR A 166 2.24 11.45 -6.90
CA THR A 166 3.37 10.52 -6.85
C THR A 166 4.27 10.87 -5.67
N ILE A 167 4.57 9.87 -4.84
CA ILE A 167 5.53 9.98 -3.75
C ILE A 167 6.74 9.11 -4.09
N THR A 168 7.93 9.70 -4.08
CA THR A 168 9.18 8.98 -4.37
C THR A 168 9.78 8.37 -3.12
N GLN A 169 10.69 7.42 -3.31
CA GLN A 169 11.42 6.76 -2.22
C GLN A 169 12.14 7.76 -1.29
N ASN A 170 12.38 7.33 -0.05
CA ASN A 170 13.04 8.11 1.00
C ASN A 170 12.28 9.38 1.41
N VAL A 171 10.95 9.35 1.35
CA VAL A 171 10.09 10.47 1.76
C VAL A 171 9.30 10.12 3.01
N ARG A 172 9.34 11.03 3.98
CA ARG A 172 8.48 11.00 5.17
C ARG A 172 7.46 12.15 5.11
N ILE A 173 6.19 11.79 5.16
CA ILE A 173 5.07 12.74 5.21
C ILE A 173 4.61 12.85 6.65
N ALA A 174 4.84 14.03 7.24
CA ALA A 174 4.52 14.30 8.64
C ALA A 174 3.01 14.39 8.86
N ARG A 175 2.58 14.19 10.10
CA ARG A 175 1.18 14.16 10.52
C ARG A 175 0.39 15.38 10.04
N GLY A 176 -0.88 15.16 9.69
CA GLY A 176 -1.82 16.21 9.34
C GLY A 176 -1.53 16.93 8.02
N CYS A 177 -0.60 16.43 7.20
CA CYS A 177 -0.29 17.05 5.92
C CYS A 177 -1.38 16.83 4.86
N VAL A 178 -1.48 17.77 3.94
CA VAL A 178 -2.25 17.66 2.71
C VAL A 178 -1.31 17.76 1.52
N ILE A 179 -1.32 16.76 0.65
CA ILE A 179 -0.58 16.77 -0.61
C ILE A 179 -1.59 16.98 -1.74
N GLY A 180 -1.48 18.11 -2.42
CA GLY A 180 -2.47 18.52 -3.43
C GLY A 180 -2.44 17.68 -4.70
N ALA A 181 -3.54 17.68 -5.44
CA ALA A 181 -3.69 16.88 -6.63
C ALA A 181 -2.62 17.16 -7.68
N ASN A 182 -2.20 16.10 -8.40
CA ASN A 182 -1.14 16.12 -9.41
C ASN A 182 0.25 16.52 -8.87
N ALA A 183 0.47 16.49 -7.57
CA ALA A 183 1.78 16.81 -7.00
C ALA A 183 2.75 15.62 -7.12
N VAL A 184 4.05 15.94 -7.22
CA VAL A 184 5.14 14.96 -7.09
C VAL A 184 5.96 15.30 -5.85
N LEU A 185 5.84 14.47 -4.82
CA LEU A 185 6.53 14.69 -3.55
C LEU A 185 7.86 13.93 -3.53
N THR A 186 8.96 14.68 -3.44
CA THR A 186 10.34 14.16 -3.51
C THR A 186 11.17 14.45 -2.26
N LYS A 187 10.57 15.08 -1.25
CA LYS A 187 11.25 15.45 0.00
C LYS A 187 10.28 15.37 1.17
N ASP A 188 10.84 15.22 2.36
CA ASP A 188 10.09 15.22 3.61
C ASP A 188 9.24 16.47 3.79
N THR A 189 8.15 16.31 4.52
CA THR A 189 7.24 17.40 4.87
C THR A 189 7.38 17.80 6.34
N LYS A 190 6.86 18.98 6.66
CA LYS A 190 6.66 19.43 8.05
C LYS A 190 5.21 19.18 8.46
N PRO A 191 4.94 18.90 9.77
CA PRO A 191 3.58 18.65 10.24
C PRO A 191 2.60 19.76 9.85
N MET A 192 1.35 19.37 9.58
CA MET A 192 0.23 20.27 9.25
C MET A 192 0.47 21.13 8.00
N GLY A 193 1.38 20.73 7.12
CA GLY A 193 1.69 21.49 5.90
C GLY A 193 0.80 21.09 4.71
N VAL A 194 0.49 22.06 3.86
CA VAL A 194 -0.12 21.85 2.53
C VAL A 194 0.95 22.01 1.47
N TYR A 195 1.14 20.96 0.66
CA TYR A 195 2.19 20.86 -0.35
C TYR A 195 1.56 20.74 -1.74
N LEU A 196 2.00 21.55 -2.70
CA LEU A 196 1.45 21.59 -4.06
C LEU A 196 2.57 21.62 -5.11
N GLY A 197 2.31 21.09 -6.29
CA GLY A 197 3.13 21.25 -7.50
C GLY A 197 4.11 20.11 -7.79
N VAL A 198 4.94 20.30 -8.83
CA VAL A 198 5.95 19.35 -9.35
C VAL A 198 7.28 20.08 -9.49
N PRO A 199 8.27 19.83 -8.61
CA PRO A 199 8.13 19.08 -7.36
C PRO A 199 7.27 19.80 -6.34
N ALA A 200 6.62 19.05 -5.44
CA ALA A 200 5.74 19.59 -4.41
C ALA A 200 6.49 20.50 -3.43
N LYS A 201 5.92 21.68 -3.17
CA LYS A 201 6.48 22.65 -2.24
C LYS A 201 5.42 23.05 -1.21
N TRP A 202 5.89 23.34 -0.01
CA TRP A 202 5.03 23.89 1.04
C TRP A 202 4.41 25.23 0.58
N THR A 203 3.11 25.39 0.83
CA THR A 203 2.37 26.60 0.46
C THR A 203 1.77 27.32 1.67
N ARG A 204 1.26 26.56 2.62
CA ARG A 204 0.62 27.07 3.84
C ARG A 204 0.49 25.98 4.89
N ASN A 205 0.09 26.31 6.08
CA ASN A 205 -0.41 25.33 7.04
C ASN A 205 -1.86 24.94 6.71
N ARG A 206 -2.22 23.74 7.18
CA ARG A 206 -3.60 23.22 7.14
C ARG A 206 -4.52 24.03 8.05
#